data_4080066038e61d257c5a3c0443c71ffa
#
_entry.id   4080066038e61d257c5a3c0443c71ffa
#
_cell.length_a   1.000
_cell.length_b   1.000
_cell.length_c   1.000
_cell.angle_alpha   90.00
_cell.angle_beta   90.00
_cell.angle_gamma   90.00
#
_symmetry.space_group_name_H-M   'P 1'
#
loop_
_entity.id
_entity.type
_entity.pdbx_description
1 polymer ?
#
loop_
_entity_poly.entity_id
_entity_poly.type
_entity_poly.pdbx_seq_one_letter_code
_entity_poly.pdbx_strand_id
1 'polypeptide(L)'
;LFYDRIYYTTSILTAQGKTGYSSPNQSRQSMYQVNPKSVLALVLGGGRGSRLYPLTKIRSKPAVPLAAKYRLIDIPISNCINSGINRVFVLTQFLSNSLHRHIRQTYRFDHFSGGFVELLAAQQTMEGTDWYEGTADAVRKNLPHLDQRGVEHILILSGDQLYRMDYREMLQTHIENKADVTIAAIPVHRKEVHALGVMRCDDTGRVTGFLEKPQT
;
A
#
# COMPACT_ATOMS: atom_id res chain seq x y z
N LEU A 1 -28.49 -19.85 9.30
CA LEU A 1 -27.44 -19.03 9.90
C LEU A 1 -26.64 -18.43 8.74
N PHE A 2 -27.11 -17.34 8.17
CA PHE A 2 -26.37 -16.58 7.16
C PHE A 2 -25.35 -15.71 7.90
N TYR A 3 -24.08 -16.09 7.83
CA TYR A 3 -22.98 -15.18 8.16
C TYR A 3 -22.83 -14.22 6.97
N ASP A 4 -23.39 -13.03 7.06
CA ASP A 4 -23.00 -11.90 6.21
C ASP A 4 -21.51 -11.63 6.48
N ARG A 5 -20.64 -12.03 5.54
CA ARG A 5 -19.21 -11.74 5.62
C ARG A 5 -19.01 -10.27 5.37
N ILE A 6 -18.68 -9.54 6.42
CA ILE A 6 -18.37 -8.12 6.38
C ILE A 6 -16.84 -7.98 6.40
N TYR A 7 -16.25 -7.24 5.46
CA TYR A 7 -14.82 -7.12 5.28
C TYR A 7 -14.34 -5.68 5.45
N TYR A 8 -13.22 -5.52 6.13
CA TYR A 8 -12.51 -4.23 6.27
C TYR A 8 -11.46 -4.09 5.18
N THR A 9 -11.35 -2.90 4.57
CA THR A 9 -10.41 -2.70 3.47
C THR A 9 -9.10 -2.06 3.91
N THR A 10 -8.01 -2.63 3.41
CA THR A 10 -6.75 -1.94 3.16
C THR A 10 -6.65 -1.80 1.65
N SER A 11 -6.84 -0.58 1.14
CA SER A 11 -7.01 -0.36 -0.30
C SER A 11 -5.77 -0.73 -1.10
N ILE A 12 -5.95 -1.54 -2.15
CA ILE A 12 -4.97 -1.76 -3.20
C ILE A 12 -5.65 -1.48 -4.54
N LEU A 13 -5.14 -0.52 -5.28
CA LEU A 13 -5.56 -0.18 -6.64
C LEU A 13 -4.49 -0.66 -7.62
N THR A 14 -4.89 -1.29 -8.71
CA THR A 14 -3.98 -1.66 -9.80
C THR A 14 -4.49 -1.08 -11.11
N ALA A 15 -3.57 -0.62 -11.95
CA ALA A 15 -3.86 -0.18 -13.32
C ALA A 15 -3.36 -1.25 -14.30
N GLN A 16 -4.18 -1.61 -15.31
CA GLN A 16 -3.79 -2.57 -16.34
C GLN A 16 -3.00 -1.90 -17.48
N GLY A 17 -1.84 -2.45 -17.80
CA GLY A 17 -1.10 -2.22 -19.04
C GLY A 17 -0.57 -3.55 -19.60
N LYS A 18 -0.70 -3.79 -20.91
CA LYS A 18 -0.64 -5.08 -21.61
C LYS A 18 0.70 -5.81 -21.63
N THR A 19 0.63 -7.10 -21.37
CA THR A 19 1.31 -8.35 -21.85
C THR A 19 2.76 -8.40 -22.35
N GLY A 20 3.49 -9.47 -21.89
CA GLY A 20 4.56 -10.16 -22.62
C GLY A 20 5.58 -10.94 -21.81
N TYR A 21 5.42 -12.23 -21.75
CA TYR A 21 6.33 -13.40 -21.65
C TYR A 21 7.62 -13.45 -20.80
N SER A 22 7.75 -14.62 -20.24
CA SER A 22 8.54 -15.26 -19.20
C SER A 22 9.97 -15.70 -19.53
N SER A 23 10.80 -15.92 -18.51
CA SER A 23 11.67 -17.10 -18.38
C SER A 23 12.16 -17.32 -16.93
N PRO A 24 12.52 -18.53 -16.54
CA PRO A 24 12.49 -19.03 -15.16
C PRO A 24 13.87 -19.18 -14.50
N ASN A 25 13.91 -18.97 -13.19
CA ASN A 25 14.82 -19.61 -12.21
C ASN A 25 14.52 -19.05 -10.81
N GLN A 26 14.41 -19.74 -9.69
CA GLN A 26 14.58 -21.11 -9.24
C GLN A 26 13.85 -21.33 -7.91
N SER A 27 13.32 -22.51 -7.69
CA SER A 27 12.99 -23.29 -6.50
C SER A 27 12.13 -22.75 -5.34
N ARG A 28 11.77 -21.49 -5.23
CA ARG A 28 10.62 -20.94 -4.46
C ARG A 28 9.90 -19.80 -5.19
N GLN A 29 10.50 -19.25 -6.23
CA GLN A 29 9.90 -18.25 -7.11
C GLN A 29 8.95 -18.87 -8.16
N SER A 30 9.02 -20.17 -8.40
CA SER A 30 8.25 -20.86 -9.46
C SER A 30 6.78 -21.12 -9.11
N MET A 31 6.31 -20.74 -7.92
CA MET A 31 4.92 -20.95 -7.50
C MET A 31 3.99 -19.80 -7.93
N TYR A 32 4.52 -18.62 -8.19
CA TYR A 32 3.73 -17.46 -8.58
C TYR A 32 4.07 -17.03 -10.02
N GLN A 33 3.02 -16.82 -10.84
CA GLN A 33 3.18 -16.33 -12.22
C GLN A 33 3.51 -14.83 -12.29
N VAL A 34 3.48 -14.17 -11.15
CA VAL A 34 3.71 -12.73 -11.03
C VAL A 34 5.20 -12.41 -11.11
N ASN A 35 5.56 -11.43 -11.95
CA ASN A 35 6.88 -10.83 -11.91
C ASN A 35 6.91 -9.66 -10.91
N PRO A 36 7.54 -9.79 -9.73
CA PRO A 36 7.57 -8.70 -8.75
C PRO A 36 8.24 -7.42 -9.25
N LYS A 37 9.07 -7.52 -10.29
CA LYS A 37 9.75 -6.36 -10.90
C LYS A 37 8.80 -5.49 -11.73
N SER A 38 7.64 -6.02 -12.16
CA SER A 38 6.61 -5.23 -12.83
C SER A 38 5.65 -4.53 -11.86
N VAL A 39 5.89 -4.65 -10.55
CA VAL A 39 5.07 -4.06 -9.51
C VAL A 39 5.77 -2.85 -8.90
N LEU A 40 5.05 -1.75 -8.79
CA LEU A 40 5.47 -0.55 -8.06
C LEU A 40 4.61 -0.41 -6.80
N ALA A 41 5.23 -0.38 -5.63
CA ALA A 41 4.52 -0.16 -4.38
C ALA A 41 4.45 1.33 -4.05
N LEU A 42 3.30 1.77 -3.56
CA LEU A 42 3.04 3.11 -3.08
C LEU A 42 2.54 3.05 -1.64
N VAL A 43 3.38 3.43 -0.69
CA VAL A 43 3.06 3.41 0.74
C VAL A 43 2.57 4.79 1.18
N LEU A 44 1.35 4.88 1.68
CA LEU A 44 0.74 6.13 2.10
C LEU A 44 1.24 6.52 3.50
N GLY A 45 2.21 7.40 3.56
CA GLY A 45 2.87 7.89 4.78
C GLY A 45 2.24 9.15 5.37
N GLY A 46 1.03 9.51 4.97
CA GLY A 46 0.33 10.71 5.39
C GLY A 46 -0.63 10.50 6.57
N GLY A 47 -0.96 11.60 7.23
CA GLY A 47 -1.94 11.65 8.31
C GLY A 47 -1.40 12.23 9.61
N ARG A 48 -2.24 13.02 10.30
CA ARG A 48 -1.86 13.72 11.56
C ARG A 48 -1.61 12.76 12.72
N GLY A 49 -2.24 11.57 12.70
CA GLY A 49 -2.02 10.54 13.72
C GLY A 49 -2.45 10.96 15.13
N SER A 50 -3.45 11.79 15.27
CA SER A 50 -3.91 12.37 16.56
C SER A 50 -4.21 11.34 17.65
N ARG A 51 -4.66 10.15 17.25
CA ARG A 51 -4.97 9.04 18.17
C ARG A 51 -3.73 8.47 18.88
N LEU A 52 -2.53 8.71 18.35
CA LEU A 52 -1.25 8.26 18.93
C LEU A 52 -0.51 9.40 19.65
N TYR A 53 -1.17 10.53 19.94
CA TYR A 53 -0.57 11.57 20.77
C TYR A 53 -0.21 11.01 22.17
N PRO A 54 0.97 11.33 22.72
CA PRO A 54 1.98 12.33 22.30
C PRO A 54 3.05 11.81 21.32
N LEU A 55 3.03 10.55 20.91
CA LEU A 55 4.05 9.96 20.02
C LEU A 55 4.13 10.68 18.67
N THR A 56 3.02 11.25 18.22
CA THR A 56 2.89 11.97 16.95
C THR A 56 3.05 13.49 17.08
N LYS A 57 3.47 14.00 18.24
CA LYS A 57 3.67 15.44 18.48
C LYS A 57 4.67 16.09 17.50
N ILE A 58 5.75 15.37 17.20
CA ILE A 58 6.89 15.87 16.40
C ILE A 58 7.20 15.02 15.16
N ARG A 59 6.35 14.05 14.85
CA ARG A 59 6.54 13.12 13.74
C ARG A 59 5.22 12.59 13.18
N SER A 60 5.20 12.20 11.92
CA SER A 60 4.05 11.53 11.32
C SER A 60 3.82 10.15 11.94
N LYS A 61 2.59 9.62 11.83
CA LYS A 61 2.22 8.30 12.37
C LYS A 61 3.14 7.17 11.87
N PRO A 62 3.46 7.06 10.56
CA PRO A 62 4.37 6.04 10.05
C PRO A 62 5.79 6.11 10.63
N ALA A 63 6.21 7.29 11.11
CA ALA A 63 7.52 7.51 11.71
C ALA A 63 7.57 7.19 13.22
N VAL A 64 6.48 6.72 13.82
CA VAL A 64 6.46 6.31 15.24
C VAL A 64 7.38 5.11 15.44
N PRO A 65 8.29 5.15 16.43
CA PRO A 65 9.20 4.05 16.74
C PRO A 65 8.46 2.77 17.13
N LEU A 66 8.98 1.65 16.64
CA LEU A 66 8.52 0.30 16.94
C LEU A 66 9.73 -0.56 17.30
N ALA A 67 9.67 -1.33 18.38
CA ALA A 67 10.71 -2.26 18.82
C ALA A 67 12.14 -1.64 18.76
N ALA A 68 12.29 -0.48 19.35
CA ALA A 68 13.51 0.32 19.53
C ALA A 68 14.06 0.93 18.22
N LYS A 69 14.43 0.15 17.22
CA LYS A 69 15.11 0.64 16.00
C LYS A 69 14.20 0.80 14.77
N TYR A 70 13.06 0.13 14.75
CA TYR A 70 12.12 0.18 13.64
C TYR A 70 11.12 1.32 13.78
N ARG A 71 10.36 1.56 12.72
CA ARG A 71 9.20 2.46 12.68
C ARG A 71 8.01 1.73 12.07
N LEU A 72 6.81 2.22 12.28
CA LEU A 72 5.60 1.61 11.72
C LEU A 72 5.71 1.37 10.23
N ILE A 73 6.28 2.33 9.47
CA ILE A 73 6.47 2.24 8.02
C ILE A 73 7.34 1.06 7.58
N ASP A 74 8.22 0.58 8.44
CA ASP A 74 9.13 -0.53 8.09
C ASP A 74 8.37 -1.84 7.87
N ILE A 75 7.17 -1.99 8.42
CA ILE A 75 6.35 -3.19 8.24
C ILE A 75 5.90 -3.35 6.79
N PRO A 76 5.15 -2.38 6.19
CA PRO A 76 4.75 -2.51 4.78
C PRO A 76 5.94 -2.53 3.83
N ILE A 77 7.01 -1.76 4.08
CA ILE A 77 8.21 -1.78 3.25
C ILE A 77 8.90 -3.15 3.32
N SER A 78 9.04 -3.73 4.51
CA SER A 78 9.63 -5.07 4.67
C SER A 78 8.79 -6.15 4.00
N ASN A 79 7.46 -6.07 4.08
CA ASN A 79 6.58 -6.98 3.34
C ASN A 79 6.79 -6.85 1.82
N CYS A 80 6.94 -5.63 1.27
CA CYS A 80 7.26 -5.41 -0.14
C CYS A 80 8.58 -6.11 -0.52
N ILE A 81 9.66 -5.81 0.20
CA ILE A 81 11.00 -6.36 -0.07
C ILE A 81 10.99 -7.89 0.02
N ASN A 82 10.35 -8.46 1.05
CA ASN A 82 10.21 -9.91 1.23
C ASN A 82 9.35 -10.57 0.15
N SER A 83 8.45 -9.81 -0.47
CA SER A 83 7.66 -10.24 -1.64
C SER A 83 8.40 -10.04 -2.97
N GLY A 84 9.66 -9.56 -2.95
CA GLY A 84 10.46 -9.25 -4.14
C GLY A 84 10.10 -7.93 -4.83
N ILE A 85 9.23 -7.12 -4.22
CA ILE A 85 8.80 -5.80 -4.71
C ILE A 85 9.76 -4.76 -4.16
N ASN A 86 10.78 -4.41 -4.94
CA ASN A 86 11.87 -3.55 -4.51
C ASN A 86 11.73 -2.09 -4.99
N ARG A 87 10.68 -1.76 -5.72
CA ARG A 87 10.37 -0.39 -6.20
C ARG A 87 9.26 0.19 -5.35
N VAL A 88 9.61 1.04 -4.40
CA VAL A 88 8.68 1.55 -3.38
C VAL A 88 8.73 3.06 -3.30
N PHE A 89 7.62 3.71 -3.55
CA PHE A 89 7.41 5.11 -3.19
C PHE A 89 6.68 5.24 -1.86
N VAL A 90 7.11 6.21 -1.06
CA VAL A 90 6.45 6.58 0.20
C VAL A 90 5.90 7.98 0.06
N LEU A 91 4.58 8.12 0.02
CA LEU A 91 3.91 9.42 0.00
C LEU A 91 3.95 10.08 1.37
N THR A 92 4.43 11.32 1.43
CA THR A 92 4.52 12.07 2.69
C THR A 92 3.90 13.45 2.54
N GLN A 93 3.23 13.91 3.61
CA GLN A 93 2.60 15.22 3.62
C GLN A 93 2.90 16.00 4.91
N PHE A 94 2.81 15.36 6.06
CA PHE A 94 2.83 16.01 7.36
C PHE A 94 3.98 15.49 8.22
N LEU A 95 4.72 16.40 8.91
CA LEU A 95 5.84 16.09 9.83
C LEU A 95 6.82 15.04 9.29
N SER A 96 7.22 15.18 8.04
CA SER A 96 7.94 14.17 7.27
C SER A 96 9.44 14.06 7.58
N ASN A 97 10.09 15.06 8.17
CA ASN A 97 11.55 15.10 8.36
C ASN A 97 12.13 13.85 9.05
N SER A 98 11.47 13.40 10.12
CA SER A 98 11.88 12.20 10.86
C SER A 98 11.76 10.93 10.01
N LEU A 99 10.72 10.86 9.17
CA LEU A 99 10.49 9.76 8.24
C LEU A 99 11.53 9.77 7.10
N HIS A 100 11.79 10.94 6.50
CA HIS A 100 12.82 11.13 5.47
C HIS A 100 14.20 10.63 5.93
N ARG A 101 14.61 11.06 7.13
CA ARG A 101 15.90 10.64 7.70
C ARG A 101 15.96 9.13 7.86
N HIS A 102 14.90 8.52 8.39
CA HIS A 102 14.83 7.08 8.62
C HIS A 102 14.92 6.30 7.30
N ILE A 103 14.09 6.62 6.31
CA ILE A 103 14.10 5.96 4.99
C ILE A 103 15.47 6.02 4.34
N ARG A 104 16.08 7.21 4.27
CA ARG A 104 17.40 7.38 3.65
C ARG A 104 18.53 6.62 4.36
N GLN A 105 18.42 6.43 5.67
CA GLN A 105 19.44 5.72 6.46
C GLN A 105 19.25 4.20 6.40
N THR A 106 18.00 3.74 6.34
CA THR A 106 17.65 2.32 6.49
C THR A 106 17.64 1.59 5.15
N TYR A 107 17.08 2.21 4.11
CA TYR A 107 16.87 1.55 2.81
C TYR A 107 17.86 2.06 1.79
N ARG A 108 18.85 1.22 1.47
CA ARG A 108 19.87 1.50 0.45
C ARG A 108 19.94 0.32 -0.50
N PHE A 109 19.64 0.59 -1.75
CA PHE A 109 19.78 -0.37 -2.84
C PHE A 109 21.07 -0.04 -3.62
N ASP A 110 21.72 -1.08 -4.13
CA ASP A 110 22.85 -0.90 -5.05
C ASP A 110 22.36 -0.54 -6.47
N HIS A 111 23.25 -0.01 -7.28
CA HIS A 111 22.93 0.42 -8.66
C HIS A 111 22.54 -0.73 -9.60
N PHE A 112 22.82 -1.97 -9.25
CA PHE A 112 22.55 -3.13 -10.10
C PHE A 112 21.21 -3.78 -9.80
N SER A 113 20.69 -3.61 -8.58
CA SER A 113 19.42 -4.23 -8.14
C SER A 113 18.20 -3.60 -8.81
N GLY A 114 18.30 -2.35 -9.28
CA GLY A 114 17.18 -1.59 -9.85
C GLY A 114 16.06 -1.32 -8.85
N GLY A 115 16.31 -1.53 -7.54
CA GLY A 115 15.36 -1.25 -6.46
C GLY A 115 15.58 0.14 -5.87
N PHE A 116 14.52 0.66 -5.25
CA PHE A 116 14.56 1.91 -4.49
C PHE A 116 13.46 1.97 -3.44
N VAL A 117 13.70 2.75 -2.39
CA VAL A 117 12.66 3.28 -1.49
C VAL A 117 12.82 4.81 -1.49
N GLU A 118 11.92 5.49 -2.16
CA GLU A 118 11.96 6.94 -2.35
C GLU A 118 10.73 7.63 -1.77
N LEU A 119 10.91 8.88 -1.40
CA LEU A 119 9.86 9.69 -0.81
C LEU A 119 9.28 10.62 -1.87
N LEU A 120 7.95 10.58 -2.00
CA LEU A 120 7.18 11.56 -2.74
C LEU A 120 6.50 12.50 -1.74
N ALA A 121 6.99 13.72 -1.65
CA ALA A 121 6.37 14.76 -0.82
C ALA A 121 5.22 15.42 -1.59
N ALA A 122 4.20 15.88 -0.86
CA ALA A 122 3.19 16.75 -1.44
C ALA A 122 3.86 17.99 -2.05
N GLN A 123 3.60 18.23 -3.32
CA GLN A 123 4.16 19.37 -4.05
C GLN A 123 3.09 20.46 -4.20
N GLN A 124 3.47 21.68 -3.93
CA GLN A 124 2.70 22.85 -4.33
C GLN A 124 3.02 23.15 -5.79
N THR A 125 2.02 23.27 -6.62
CA THR A 125 2.17 23.70 -8.01
C THR A 125 1.77 25.16 -8.17
N MET A 126 2.14 25.76 -9.29
CA MET A 126 1.71 27.13 -9.60
C MET A 126 0.19 27.28 -9.72
N GLU A 127 -0.52 26.18 -9.93
CA GLU A 127 -1.97 26.13 -10.11
C GLU A 127 -2.75 25.86 -8.83
N GLY A 128 -2.07 25.52 -7.71
CA GLY A 128 -2.72 25.28 -6.43
C GLY A 128 -1.75 25.01 -5.29
N THR A 129 -2.13 25.47 -4.10
CA THR A 129 -1.38 25.29 -2.84
C THR A 129 -1.94 24.11 -2.04
N ASP A 130 -2.76 23.26 -2.67
CA ASP A 130 -3.61 22.35 -1.95
C ASP A 130 -2.87 21.09 -1.48
N TRP A 131 -3.01 20.85 -0.20
CA TRP A 131 -2.66 19.59 0.41
C TRP A 131 -3.54 18.47 -0.17
N TYR A 132 -3.08 17.21 -0.02
CA TYR A 132 -3.94 16.08 -0.41
C TYR A 132 -5.24 16.09 0.39
N GLU A 133 -6.36 16.10 -0.30
CA GLU A 133 -7.70 16.07 0.32
C GLU A 133 -8.07 14.70 0.89
N GLY A 134 -7.29 13.68 0.53
CA GLY A 134 -7.48 12.30 1.00
C GLY A 134 -6.48 11.33 0.36
N THR A 135 -6.61 10.06 0.68
CA THR A 135 -5.72 9.01 0.18
C THR A 135 -5.79 8.83 -1.33
N ALA A 136 -7.00 8.88 -1.89
CA ALA A 136 -7.20 8.74 -3.34
C ALA A 136 -6.64 9.96 -4.10
N ASP A 137 -6.82 11.17 -3.57
CA ASP A 137 -6.26 12.39 -4.16
C ASP A 137 -4.73 12.37 -4.14
N ALA A 138 -4.15 11.87 -3.05
CA ALA A 138 -2.71 11.70 -2.94
C ALA A 138 -2.15 10.76 -4.02
N VAL A 139 -2.83 9.68 -4.30
CA VAL A 139 -2.46 8.76 -5.40
C VAL A 139 -2.62 9.45 -6.74
N ARG A 140 -3.77 10.08 -6.99
CA ARG A 140 -4.10 10.74 -8.26
C ARG A 140 -3.09 11.82 -8.64
N LYS A 141 -2.72 12.67 -7.70
CA LYS A 141 -1.72 13.75 -7.92
C LYS A 141 -0.31 13.20 -8.20
N ASN A 142 -0.02 11.96 -7.81
CA ASN A 142 1.27 11.32 -8.06
C ASN A 142 1.28 10.32 -9.22
N LEU A 143 0.18 10.16 -9.96
CA LEU A 143 0.12 9.26 -11.13
C LEU A 143 1.28 9.44 -12.12
N PRO A 144 1.73 10.68 -12.46
CA PRO A 144 2.87 10.86 -13.36
C PRO A 144 4.17 10.22 -12.86
N HIS A 145 4.36 10.10 -11.56
CA HIS A 145 5.53 9.42 -10.96
C HIS A 145 5.38 7.90 -10.95
N LEU A 146 4.14 7.40 -11.04
CA LEU A 146 3.83 5.97 -11.01
C LEU A 146 3.87 5.35 -12.42
N ASP A 147 3.68 6.16 -13.46
CA ASP A 147 3.77 5.73 -14.86
C ASP A 147 5.24 5.57 -15.26
N GLN A 148 5.81 4.43 -14.91
CA GLN A 148 7.21 4.09 -15.19
C GLN A 148 7.29 2.89 -16.12
N ARG A 149 8.31 2.89 -16.98
CA ARG A 149 8.55 1.78 -17.92
C ARG A 149 8.67 0.44 -17.18
N GLY A 150 7.90 -0.54 -17.63
CA GLY A 150 7.88 -1.90 -17.06
C GLY A 150 7.06 -2.04 -15.78
N VAL A 151 6.26 -1.04 -15.40
CA VAL A 151 5.24 -1.16 -14.36
C VAL A 151 3.94 -1.61 -14.99
N GLU A 152 3.39 -2.72 -14.50
CA GLU A 152 2.10 -3.29 -14.91
C GLU A 152 1.07 -3.18 -13.79
N HIS A 153 1.54 -3.21 -12.55
CA HIS A 153 0.67 -3.18 -11.37
C HIS A 153 1.17 -2.16 -10.34
N ILE A 154 0.23 -1.48 -9.70
CA ILE A 154 0.50 -0.57 -8.58
C ILE A 154 -0.08 -1.18 -7.31
N LEU A 155 0.79 -1.38 -6.29
CA LEU A 155 0.42 -1.87 -4.99
C LEU A 155 0.32 -0.69 -4.01
N ILE A 156 -0.89 -0.33 -3.59
CA ILE A 156 -1.13 0.79 -2.68
C ILE A 156 -1.29 0.26 -1.25
N LEU A 157 -0.48 0.75 -0.33
CA LEU A 157 -0.41 0.29 1.04
C LEU A 157 -0.58 1.43 2.03
N SER A 158 -1.22 1.17 3.16
CA SER A 158 -1.19 2.08 4.30
C SER A 158 0.13 1.96 5.06
N GLY A 159 0.73 3.09 5.40
CA GLY A 159 2.04 3.16 6.08
C GLY A 159 1.99 2.99 7.60
N ASP A 160 0.83 2.68 8.16
CA ASP A 160 0.59 2.63 9.61
C ASP A 160 0.00 1.30 10.10
N GLN A 161 -0.04 0.30 9.24
CA GLN A 161 -0.60 -1.00 9.55
C GLN A 161 0.45 -2.01 9.99
N LEU A 162 0.07 -2.84 10.96
CA LEU A 162 0.90 -3.89 11.53
C LEU A 162 0.34 -5.24 11.12
N TYR A 163 0.84 -5.79 10.02
CA TYR A 163 0.50 -7.14 9.57
C TYR A 163 1.69 -7.76 8.84
N ARG A 164 1.71 -9.07 8.74
CA ARG A 164 2.63 -9.83 7.90
C ARG A 164 1.86 -10.37 6.72
N MET A 165 2.31 -10.05 5.51
CA MET A 165 1.67 -10.48 4.27
C MET A 165 2.70 -10.70 3.16
N ASP A 166 2.53 -11.76 2.41
CA ASP A 166 3.21 -11.97 1.14
C ASP A 166 2.32 -11.40 0.02
N TYR A 167 2.74 -10.29 -0.55
CA TYR A 167 1.95 -9.61 -1.59
C TYR A 167 1.89 -10.39 -2.91
N ARG A 168 2.74 -11.40 -3.11
CA ARG A 168 2.69 -12.26 -4.30
C ARG A 168 1.39 -13.04 -4.37
N GLU A 169 0.86 -13.51 -3.24
CA GLU A 169 -0.42 -14.24 -3.17
C GLU A 169 -1.58 -13.35 -3.65
N MET A 170 -1.57 -12.10 -3.23
CA MET A 170 -2.59 -11.14 -3.63
C MET A 170 -2.49 -10.77 -5.11
N LEU A 171 -1.27 -10.54 -5.61
CA LEU A 171 -1.01 -10.27 -7.02
C LEU A 171 -1.39 -11.46 -7.91
N GLN A 172 -1.13 -12.69 -7.45
CA GLN A 172 -1.54 -13.91 -8.15
C GLN A 172 -3.08 -13.96 -8.27
N THR A 173 -3.79 -13.73 -7.17
CA THR A 173 -5.26 -13.65 -7.16
C THR A 173 -5.78 -12.58 -8.13
N HIS A 174 -5.12 -11.42 -8.18
CA HIS A 174 -5.46 -10.33 -9.09
C HIS A 174 -5.36 -10.74 -10.56
N ILE A 175 -4.25 -11.38 -10.94
CA ILE A 175 -3.97 -11.80 -12.31
C ILE A 175 -4.91 -12.95 -12.74
N GLU A 176 -5.08 -13.95 -11.88
CA GLU A 176 -5.94 -15.10 -12.16
C GLU A 176 -7.39 -14.70 -12.41
N ASN A 177 -7.89 -13.73 -11.64
CA ASN A 177 -9.25 -13.23 -11.78
C ASN A 177 -9.37 -12.10 -12.83
N LYS A 178 -8.25 -11.69 -13.46
CA LYS A 178 -8.22 -10.55 -14.40
C LYS A 178 -8.91 -9.32 -13.83
N ALA A 179 -8.68 -9.08 -12.54
CA ALA A 179 -9.34 -8.01 -11.81
C ALA A 179 -8.77 -6.64 -12.18
N ASP A 180 -9.61 -5.61 -12.25
CA ASP A 180 -9.14 -4.21 -12.36
C ASP A 180 -8.62 -3.69 -11.01
N VAL A 181 -9.25 -4.13 -9.93
CA VAL A 181 -8.91 -3.78 -8.54
C VAL A 181 -9.01 -5.02 -7.67
N THR A 182 -8.01 -5.26 -6.83
CA THR A 182 -8.06 -6.30 -5.78
C THR A 182 -7.82 -5.64 -4.43
N ILE A 183 -8.63 -6.00 -3.44
CA ILE A 183 -8.61 -5.37 -2.12
C ILE A 183 -8.35 -6.45 -1.06
N ALA A 184 -7.31 -6.24 -0.25
CA ALA A 184 -7.08 -7.06 0.93
C ALA A 184 -8.10 -6.71 2.01
N ALA A 185 -8.80 -7.69 2.54
CA ALA A 185 -9.84 -7.50 3.53
C ALA A 185 -9.82 -8.61 4.58
N ILE A 186 -10.29 -8.29 5.77
CA ILE A 186 -10.48 -9.25 6.85
C ILE A 186 -11.94 -9.25 7.31
N PRO A 187 -12.49 -10.39 7.70
CA PRO A 187 -13.83 -10.44 8.29
C PRO A 187 -13.80 -9.74 9.65
N VAL A 188 -14.80 -8.89 9.91
CA VAL A 188 -14.94 -8.15 11.16
C VAL A 188 -16.32 -8.39 11.78
N HIS A 189 -16.37 -8.26 13.10
CA HIS A 189 -17.64 -8.42 13.79
C HIS A 189 -18.56 -7.22 13.54
N ARG A 190 -19.87 -7.46 13.38
CA ARG A 190 -20.87 -6.42 13.07
C ARG A 190 -20.84 -5.23 14.05
N LYS A 191 -20.48 -5.47 15.30
CA LYS A 191 -20.36 -4.42 16.32
C LYS A 191 -19.24 -3.40 16.07
N GLU A 192 -18.28 -3.73 15.20
CA GLU A 192 -17.08 -2.90 14.95
C GLU A 192 -17.17 -2.10 13.65
N VAL A 193 -18.22 -2.33 12.84
CA VAL A 193 -18.34 -1.78 11.49
C VAL A 193 -18.48 -0.25 11.45
N HIS A 194 -19.00 0.37 12.50
CA HIS A 194 -19.25 1.82 12.56
C HIS A 194 -17.98 2.68 12.44
N ALA A 195 -16.80 2.11 12.65
CA ALA A 195 -15.51 2.79 12.53
C ALA A 195 -14.75 2.43 11.24
N LEU A 196 -15.29 1.55 10.41
CA LEU A 196 -14.60 0.89 9.30
C LEU A 196 -15.30 1.12 7.96
N GLY A 197 -14.53 1.02 6.88
CA GLY A 197 -15.09 0.83 5.54
C GLY A 197 -15.45 -0.64 5.35
N VAL A 198 -16.69 -0.93 5.00
CA VAL A 198 -17.24 -2.29 4.94
C VAL A 198 -17.55 -2.66 3.50
N MET A 199 -17.10 -3.84 3.08
CA MET A 199 -17.41 -4.40 1.77
C MET A 199 -18.41 -5.54 1.87
N ARG A 200 -19.28 -5.61 0.88
CA ARG A 200 -20.10 -6.79 0.61
C ARG A 200 -19.45 -7.55 -0.55
N CYS A 201 -19.24 -8.84 -0.37
CA CYS A 201 -18.75 -9.73 -1.42
C CYS A 201 -19.79 -10.82 -1.70
N ASP A 202 -19.81 -11.29 -2.94
CA ASP A 202 -20.54 -12.51 -3.30
C ASP A 202 -19.74 -13.77 -2.93
N ASP A 203 -20.29 -14.94 -3.24
CA ASP A 203 -19.67 -16.24 -2.93
C ASP A 203 -18.36 -16.49 -3.71
N THR A 204 -18.11 -15.73 -4.78
CA THR A 204 -16.86 -15.78 -5.55
C THR A 204 -15.78 -14.87 -4.99
N GLY A 205 -16.12 -14.03 -4.00
CA GLY A 205 -15.24 -13.02 -3.45
C GLY A 205 -15.24 -11.68 -4.21
N ARG A 206 -16.11 -11.54 -5.22
CA ARG A 206 -16.26 -10.28 -5.96
C ARG A 206 -16.99 -9.25 -5.12
N VAL A 207 -16.42 -8.04 -5.06
CA VAL A 207 -17.02 -6.91 -4.33
C VAL A 207 -18.28 -6.44 -5.05
N THR A 208 -19.40 -6.48 -4.36
CA THR A 208 -20.73 -6.06 -4.85
C THR A 208 -21.24 -4.75 -4.23
N GLY A 209 -20.56 -4.28 -3.19
CA GLY A 209 -20.91 -3.02 -2.53
C GLY A 209 -19.87 -2.58 -1.53
N PHE A 210 -19.87 -1.27 -1.25
CA PHE A 210 -19.00 -0.65 -0.25
C PHE A 210 -19.80 0.37 0.57
N LEU A 211 -19.57 0.38 1.87
CA LEU A 211 -20.20 1.33 2.79
C LEU A 211 -19.18 1.86 3.79
N GLU A 212 -18.93 3.15 3.78
CA GLU A 212 -18.02 3.81 4.70
C GLU A 212 -18.72 4.12 6.03
N LYS A 213 -18.18 3.59 7.12
CA LYS A 213 -18.63 3.85 8.51
C LYS A 213 -20.17 3.77 8.68
N PRO A 214 -20.78 2.62 8.43
CA PRO A 214 -22.23 2.49 8.57
C PRO A 214 -22.69 2.83 10.00
N GLN A 215 -23.73 3.62 10.11
CA GLN A 215 -24.28 4.08 11.40
C GLN A 215 -25.31 3.11 12.00
N THR A 216 -25.63 2.03 11.28
CA THR A 216 -26.65 1.02 11.69
C THR A 216 -26.17 -0.40 11.37
#